data_a2a0da458b3c38dd6011b27e19f6d443
#
_entry.id   a2a0da458b3c38dd6011b27e19f6d443
#
_cell.length_a   1.000
_cell.length_b   1.000
_cell.length_c   1.000
_cell.angle_alpha   90.00
_cell.angle_beta   90.00
_cell.angle_gamma   90.00
#
_symmetry.space_group_name_H-M   'P 1'
#
loop_
_entity.id
_entity.type
_entity.pdbx_description
1 polymer ?
#
loop_
_entity_poly.entity_id
_entity_poly.type
_entity_poly.pdbx_seq_one_letter_code
_entity_poly.pdbx_strand_id
1 'polypeptide(L)'
;MTPIVYLHGFASGPHSGKAQFFRRKFAERGIAMEIPQLDEGNFEGLTISGQLKVIDRAVGGEPAILMGSSLGGYLAALYAARHAEIERMVLMAPAFQFPRRWRERYSAEDWERDGSIPVFHYGDGRERRLGYRFAEDAAQYEDEPVFSQPALILHGVHDTVVPSAISTGYAGLHSNVKLMLMESGHELTDVMDPMWSQVADFLAVPESIDRESITLSVD
;
A
#
# COMPACT_ATOMS: atom_id res chain seq x y z
N MET A 1 7.86 1.81 -19.20
CA MET A 1 6.92 1.16 -18.29
C MET A 1 6.17 2.23 -17.53
N THR A 2 4.88 2.03 -17.28
CA THR A 2 4.02 2.95 -16.53
C THR A 2 4.64 3.26 -15.16
N PRO A 3 4.65 4.52 -14.70
CA PRO A 3 5.19 4.91 -13.40
C PRO A 3 4.52 4.17 -12.24
N ILE A 4 5.29 3.91 -11.19
CA ILE A 4 4.80 3.20 -10.00
C ILE A 4 4.74 4.19 -8.84
N VAL A 5 3.60 4.23 -8.15
CA VAL A 5 3.43 4.95 -6.88
C VAL A 5 3.23 3.94 -5.76
N TYR A 6 4.11 3.99 -4.75
CA TYR A 6 4.06 3.08 -3.60
C TYR A 6 3.49 3.78 -2.37
N LEU A 7 2.47 3.17 -1.78
CA LEU A 7 1.74 3.67 -0.63
C LEU A 7 2.12 2.86 0.62
N HIS A 8 2.81 3.50 1.55
CA HIS A 8 3.25 2.86 2.79
C HIS A 8 2.09 2.62 3.77
N GLY A 9 2.31 1.74 4.75
CA GLY A 9 1.31 1.40 5.76
C GLY A 9 1.09 2.51 6.79
N PHE A 10 0.09 2.30 7.65
CA PHE A 10 -0.23 3.18 8.77
C PHE A 10 0.96 3.35 9.73
N ALA A 11 1.14 4.57 10.22
CA ALA A 11 2.23 4.93 11.14
C ALA A 11 3.64 4.53 10.65
N SER A 12 3.81 4.48 9.33
CA SER A 12 5.06 4.16 8.63
C SER A 12 5.49 5.34 7.77
N GLY A 13 6.43 5.13 6.84
CA GLY A 13 6.92 6.21 5.98
C GLY A 13 7.63 5.72 4.72
N PRO A 14 8.07 6.65 3.85
CA PRO A 14 8.75 6.33 2.60
C PRO A 14 10.03 5.51 2.78
N HIS A 15 10.64 5.55 3.95
CA HIS A 15 11.89 4.83 4.27
C HIS A 15 11.67 3.42 4.83
N SER A 16 10.44 2.91 4.83
CA SER A 16 10.15 1.55 5.29
C SER A 16 10.91 0.50 4.48
N GLY A 17 11.30 -0.61 5.13
CA GLY A 17 12.11 -1.66 4.52
C GLY A 17 11.52 -2.21 3.22
N LYS A 18 10.21 -2.48 3.19
CA LYS A 18 9.50 -2.94 1.97
C LYS A 18 9.56 -1.90 0.85
N ALA A 19 9.26 -0.63 1.15
CA ALA A 19 9.27 0.43 0.16
C ALA A 19 10.66 0.57 -0.48
N GLN A 20 11.72 0.56 0.33
CA GLN A 20 13.09 0.67 -0.16
C GLN A 20 13.56 -0.58 -0.91
N PHE A 21 13.09 -1.77 -0.51
CA PHE A 21 13.35 -3.01 -1.24
C PHE A 21 12.78 -2.94 -2.67
N PHE A 22 11.49 -2.64 -2.82
CA PHE A 22 10.87 -2.56 -4.14
C PHE A 22 11.45 -1.43 -4.97
N ARG A 23 11.70 -0.26 -4.36
CA ARG A 23 12.35 0.87 -5.06
C ARG A 23 13.69 0.47 -5.68
N ARG A 24 14.54 -0.26 -4.93
CA ARG A 24 15.82 -0.77 -5.43
C ARG A 24 15.60 -1.78 -6.56
N LYS A 25 14.71 -2.76 -6.39
CA LYS A 25 14.42 -3.79 -7.40
C LYS A 25 13.92 -3.21 -8.71
N PHE A 26 13.08 -2.20 -8.67
CA PHE A 26 12.61 -1.50 -9.87
C PHE A 26 13.71 -0.61 -10.47
N ALA A 27 14.49 0.09 -9.66
CA ALA A 27 15.59 0.93 -10.14
C ALA A 27 16.68 0.13 -10.89
N GLU A 28 16.98 -1.11 -10.44
CA GLU A 28 17.86 -2.07 -11.14
C GLU A 28 17.40 -2.36 -12.58
N ARG A 29 16.13 -2.07 -12.90
CA ARG A 29 15.49 -2.28 -14.21
C ARG A 29 15.12 -0.98 -14.92
N GLY A 30 15.63 0.16 -14.42
CA GLY A 30 15.38 1.48 -14.97
C GLY A 30 13.93 1.97 -14.77
N ILE A 31 13.18 1.39 -13.82
CA ILE A 31 11.80 1.77 -13.55
C ILE A 31 11.76 2.70 -12.34
N ALA A 32 11.18 3.88 -12.52
CA ALA A 32 10.98 4.84 -11.45
C ALA A 32 9.82 4.39 -10.54
N MET A 33 10.02 4.54 -9.21
CA MET A 33 8.98 4.34 -8.22
C MET A 33 8.97 5.52 -7.26
N GLU A 34 7.85 6.23 -7.21
CA GLU A 34 7.60 7.29 -6.26
C GLU A 34 7.02 6.73 -4.96
N ILE A 35 7.42 7.30 -3.82
CA ILE A 35 6.92 6.92 -2.49
C ILE A 35 6.54 8.19 -1.76
N PRO A 36 5.30 8.69 -1.90
CA PRO A 36 4.88 9.93 -1.25
C PRO A 36 4.81 9.78 0.26
N GLN A 37 5.07 10.87 0.99
CA GLN A 37 4.85 10.99 2.43
C GLN A 37 3.35 11.19 2.68
N LEU A 38 2.62 10.14 3.03
CA LEU A 38 1.15 10.15 3.08
C LEU A 38 0.56 11.03 4.18
N ASP A 39 1.30 11.32 5.23
CA ASP A 39 0.87 12.21 6.32
C ASP A 39 1.38 13.66 6.16
N GLU A 40 2.18 13.93 5.14
CA GLU A 40 2.80 15.24 4.88
C GLU A 40 3.47 15.85 6.13
N GLY A 41 3.94 15.00 7.07
CA GLY A 41 4.54 15.40 8.35
C GLY A 41 3.52 15.76 9.44
N ASN A 42 2.24 15.70 9.17
CA ASN A 42 1.16 15.98 10.12
C ASN A 42 0.37 14.72 10.49
N PHE A 43 1.02 13.79 11.21
CA PHE A 43 0.38 12.55 11.63
C PHE A 43 -0.83 12.75 12.55
N GLU A 44 -0.84 13.77 13.40
CA GLU A 44 -1.98 14.08 14.28
C GLU A 44 -3.23 14.49 13.49
N GLY A 45 -3.03 15.24 12.41
CA GLY A 45 -4.11 15.65 11.49
C GLY A 45 -4.39 14.68 10.36
N LEU A 46 -3.85 13.47 10.40
CA LEU A 46 -4.03 12.46 9.36
C LEU A 46 -5.51 12.16 9.10
N THR A 47 -5.89 11.99 7.83
CA THR A 47 -7.21 11.54 7.39
C THR A 47 -7.08 10.64 6.17
N ILE A 48 -8.06 9.79 5.89
CA ILE A 48 -8.12 9.01 4.63
C ILE A 48 -8.23 9.98 3.44
N SER A 49 -9.13 10.96 3.52
CA SER A 49 -9.30 11.99 2.49
C SER A 49 -8.01 12.77 2.20
N GLY A 50 -7.24 13.10 3.24
CA GLY A 50 -5.94 13.77 3.09
C GLY A 50 -4.94 12.91 2.34
N GLN A 51 -4.82 11.64 2.72
CA GLN A 51 -3.94 10.68 2.05
C GLN A 51 -4.34 10.45 0.58
N LEU A 52 -5.64 10.35 0.27
CA LEU A 52 -6.11 10.23 -1.12
C LEU A 52 -5.71 11.46 -1.96
N LYS A 53 -5.73 12.68 -1.40
CA LYS A 53 -5.23 13.88 -2.09
C LYS A 53 -3.71 13.85 -2.32
N VAL A 54 -2.94 13.24 -1.41
CA VAL A 54 -1.50 13.02 -1.63
C VAL A 54 -1.28 12.07 -2.80
N ILE A 55 -2.06 10.98 -2.85
CA ILE A 55 -2.01 10.01 -3.95
C ILE A 55 -2.38 10.68 -5.28
N ASP A 56 -3.44 11.48 -5.31
CA ASP A 56 -3.88 12.21 -6.48
C ASP A 56 -2.78 13.11 -7.07
N ARG A 57 -2.06 13.84 -6.21
CA ARG A 57 -0.91 14.64 -6.64
C ARG A 57 0.27 13.80 -7.17
N ALA A 58 0.53 12.64 -6.55
CA ALA A 58 1.60 11.75 -6.98
C ALA A 58 1.28 11.04 -8.29
N VAL A 59 0.03 10.69 -8.55
CA VAL A 59 -0.45 10.12 -9.82
C VAL A 59 -0.53 11.20 -10.92
N GLY A 60 -0.98 12.41 -10.57
CA GLY A 60 -1.02 13.56 -11.49
C GLY A 60 -1.99 13.41 -12.67
N GLY A 61 -2.97 12.51 -12.57
CA GLY A 61 -3.95 12.23 -13.63
C GLY A 61 -3.39 11.44 -14.83
N GLU A 62 -2.16 10.94 -14.73
CA GLU A 62 -1.50 10.15 -15.77
C GLU A 62 -1.62 8.65 -15.47
N PRO A 63 -1.49 7.75 -16.49
CA PRO A 63 -1.48 6.32 -16.26
C PRO A 63 -0.45 5.92 -15.20
N ALA A 64 -0.88 5.18 -14.17
CA ALA A 64 -0.02 4.77 -13.07
C ALA A 64 -0.33 3.33 -12.60
N ILE A 65 0.68 2.71 -11.97
CA ILE A 65 0.55 1.46 -11.22
C ILE A 65 0.62 1.83 -9.74
N LEU A 66 -0.35 1.36 -8.95
CA LEU A 66 -0.30 1.53 -7.50
C LEU A 66 0.23 0.27 -6.82
N MET A 67 1.17 0.46 -5.90
CA MET A 67 1.58 -0.59 -4.97
C MET A 67 1.28 -0.12 -3.55
N GLY A 68 0.67 -0.95 -2.72
CA GLY A 68 0.33 -0.50 -1.37
C GLY A 68 0.49 -1.60 -0.31
N SER A 69 0.94 -1.22 0.88
CA SER A 69 1.09 -2.13 2.02
C SER A 69 0.12 -1.76 3.14
N SER A 70 -0.63 -2.75 3.66
CA SER A 70 -1.57 -2.58 4.76
C SER A 70 -2.58 -1.45 4.47
N LEU A 71 -2.61 -0.36 5.26
CA LEU A 71 -3.44 0.81 4.97
C LEU A 71 -3.16 1.37 3.57
N GLY A 72 -1.90 1.41 3.12
CA GLY A 72 -1.57 1.84 1.77
C GLY A 72 -2.19 0.95 0.68
N GLY A 73 -2.37 -0.35 0.94
CA GLY A 73 -3.10 -1.26 0.06
C GLY A 73 -4.59 -0.96 0.00
N TYR A 74 -5.20 -0.64 1.13
CA TYR A 74 -6.59 -0.18 1.19
C TYR A 74 -6.78 1.16 0.46
N LEU A 75 -5.88 2.12 0.67
CA LEU A 75 -5.88 3.42 -0.03
C LEU A 75 -5.73 3.25 -1.55
N ALA A 76 -4.86 2.34 -2.01
CA ALA A 76 -4.71 2.03 -3.43
C ALA A 76 -6.04 1.55 -4.03
N ALA A 77 -6.74 0.64 -3.34
CA ALA A 77 -8.04 0.14 -3.76
C ALA A 77 -9.11 1.25 -3.77
N LEU A 78 -9.16 2.08 -2.73
CA LEU A 78 -10.07 3.24 -2.66
C LEU A 78 -9.85 4.22 -3.80
N TYR A 79 -8.60 4.52 -4.11
CA TYR A 79 -8.24 5.43 -5.17
C TYR A 79 -8.61 4.84 -6.55
N ALA A 80 -8.19 3.62 -6.84
CA ALA A 80 -8.45 2.94 -8.10
C ALA A 80 -9.96 2.74 -8.40
N ALA A 81 -10.79 2.58 -7.36
CA ALA A 81 -12.25 2.48 -7.52
C ALA A 81 -12.88 3.74 -8.17
N ARG A 82 -12.18 4.88 -8.15
CA ARG A 82 -12.64 6.19 -8.63
C ARG A 82 -11.80 6.75 -9.78
N HIS A 83 -10.69 6.08 -10.13
CA HIS A 83 -9.64 6.59 -11.01
C HIS A 83 -9.27 5.55 -12.07
N ALA A 84 -9.81 5.72 -13.29
CA ALA A 84 -9.65 4.77 -14.40
C ALA A 84 -8.23 4.80 -15.01
N GLU A 85 -7.43 5.82 -14.74
CA GLU A 85 -6.02 5.94 -15.14
C GLU A 85 -5.11 4.94 -14.41
N ILE A 86 -5.56 4.33 -13.31
CA ILE A 86 -4.80 3.27 -12.66
C ILE A 86 -4.90 1.99 -13.51
N GLU A 87 -3.74 1.52 -14.00
CA GLU A 87 -3.69 0.38 -14.89
C GLU A 87 -3.68 -0.96 -14.15
N ARG A 88 -2.94 -1.06 -13.05
CA ARG A 88 -2.76 -2.27 -12.24
C ARG A 88 -2.46 -1.94 -10.79
N MET A 89 -2.67 -2.91 -9.91
CA MET A 89 -2.34 -2.76 -8.49
C MET A 89 -1.62 -3.97 -7.93
N VAL A 90 -0.70 -3.71 -6.98
CA VAL A 90 -0.09 -4.73 -6.10
C VAL A 90 -0.41 -4.37 -4.65
N LEU A 91 -1.18 -5.20 -3.98
CA LEU A 91 -1.69 -4.97 -2.64
C LEU A 91 -1.07 -5.98 -1.67
N MET A 92 -0.27 -5.50 -0.73
CA MET A 92 0.43 -6.34 0.26
C MET A 92 -0.29 -6.27 1.60
N ALA A 93 -0.89 -7.38 2.03
CA ALA A 93 -1.70 -7.48 3.24
C ALA A 93 -2.70 -6.30 3.37
N PRO A 94 -3.52 -5.99 2.32
CA PRO A 94 -4.35 -4.80 2.29
C PRO A 94 -5.30 -4.77 3.48
N ALA A 95 -5.38 -3.62 4.15
CA ALA A 95 -6.23 -3.44 5.33
C ALA A 95 -7.71 -3.24 4.93
N PHE A 96 -8.26 -4.15 4.12
CA PHE A 96 -9.70 -4.15 3.85
C PHE A 96 -10.50 -4.25 5.15
N GLN A 97 -11.71 -3.68 5.13
CA GLN A 97 -12.56 -3.50 6.32
C GLN A 97 -11.93 -2.59 7.39
N PHE A 98 -10.96 -1.76 7.00
CA PHE A 98 -10.26 -0.86 7.91
C PHE A 98 -11.21 0.04 8.72
N PRO A 99 -12.20 0.75 8.11
CA PRO A 99 -13.09 1.64 8.87
C PRO A 99 -13.88 0.91 9.95
N ARG A 100 -14.41 -0.27 9.64
CA ARG A 100 -15.16 -1.10 10.58
C ARG A 100 -14.27 -1.61 11.72
N ARG A 101 -13.10 -2.20 11.36
CA ARG A 101 -12.19 -2.80 12.34
C ARG A 101 -11.59 -1.78 13.29
N TRP A 102 -11.38 -0.55 12.85
CA TRP A 102 -10.93 0.53 13.72
C TRP A 102 -11.99 0.95 14.73
N ARG A 103 -13.25 1.05 14.32
CA ARG A 103 -14.36 1.33 15.23
C ARG A 103 -14.56 0.22 16.28
N GLU A 104 -14.29 -1.03 15.91
CA GLU A 104 -14.35 -2.18 16.84
C GLU A 104 -13.18 -2.16 17.84
N ARG A 105 -12.02 -1.67 17.45
CA ARG A 105 -10.79 -1.68 18.26
C ARG A 105 -10.71 -0.52 19.25
N TYR A 106 -11.19 0.64 18.88
CA TYR A 106 -11.13 1.86 19.68
C TYR A 106 -12.54 2.35 20.00
N SER A 107 -12.80 2.65 21.29
CA SER A 107 -14.05 3.31 21.68
C SER A 107 -14.10 4.68 21.02
N ALA A 108 -15.05 4.88 20.10
CA ALA A 108 -15.23 6.16 19.42
C ALA A 108 -15.52 7.29 20.44
N GLU A 109 -16.32 6.99 21.48
CA GLU A 109 -16.69 7.94 22.53
C GLU A 109 -15.47 8.40 23.35
N ASP A 110 -14.59 7.45 23.73
CA ASP A 110 -13.37 7.78 24.47
C ASP A 110 -12.40 8.57 23.60
N TRP A 111 -12.22 8.19 22.33
CA TRP A 111 -11.34 8.90 21.41
C TRP A 111 -11.86 10.30 21.08
N GLU A 112 -13.16 10.46 20.86
CA GLU A 112 -13.80 11.77 20.65
C GLU A 112 -13.63 12.70 21.87
N ARG A 113 -13.91 12.18 23.08
CA ARG A 113 -13.74 12.93 24.34
C ARG A 113 -12.28 13.38 24.52
N ASP A 114 -11.33 12.51 24.28
CA ASP A 114 -9.89 12.76 24.50
C ASP A 114 -9.24 13.49 23.31
N GLY A 115 -9.95 13.62 22.19
CA GLY A 115 -9.56 14.32 20.96
C GLY A 115 -8.47 13.62 20.16
N SER A 116 -7.68 12.71 20.75
CA SER A 116 -6.61 11.96 20.10
C SER A 116 -6.18 10.74 20.91
N ILE A 117 -5.63 9.74 20.26
CA ILE A 117 -5.06 8.54 20.88
C ILE A 117 -3.54 8.47 20.64
N PRO A 118 -2.77 7.82 21.55
CA PRO A 118 -1.37 7.52 21.30
C PRO A 118 -1.23 6.34 20.33
N VAL A 119 -0.31 6.49 19.38
CA VAL A 119 0.03 5.46 18.39
C VAL A 119 1.54 5.40 18.24
N PHE A 120 2.11 4.20 18.28
CA PHE A 120 3.53 4.04 17.97
C PHE A 120 3.76 4.23 16.47
N HIS A 121 4.56 5.25 16.12
CA HIS A 121 4.88 5.57 14.72
C HIS A 121 6.21 4.90 14.34
N TYR A 122 6.12 3.83 13.56
CA TYR A 122 7.29 3.00 13.18
C TYR A 122 8.33 3.78 12.38
N GLY A 123 7.90 4.70 11.52
CA GLY A 123 8.81 5.56 10.75
C GLY A 123 9.63 6.50 11.62
N ASP A 124 9.07 6.99 12.74
CA ASP A 124 9.73 7.91 13.67
C ASP A 124 10.38 7.19 14.86
N GLY A 125 10.06 5.90 15.06
CA GLY A 125 10.53 5.10 16.20
C GLY A 125 10.03 5.59 17.57
N ARG A 126 8.91 6.30 17.61
CA ARG A 126 8.34 6.90 18.84
C ARG A 126 6.81 6.95 18.79
N GLU A 127 6.23 7.20 19.95
CA GLU A 127 4.79 7.47 20.05
C GLU A 127 4.44 8.84 19.44
N ARG A 128 3.36 8.89 18.69
CA ARG A 128 2.72 10.07 18.11
C ARG A 128 1.24 10.10 18.53
N ARG A 129 0.61 11.23 18.43
CA ARG A 129 -0.83 11.35 18.63
C ARG A 129 -1.56 11.26 17.29
N LEU A 130 -2.70 10.58 17.28
CA LEU A 130 -3.62 10.51 16.14
C LEU A 130 -4.94 11.15 16.53
N GLY A 131 -5.35 12.20 15.82
CA GLY A 131 -6.57 12.94 16.10
C GLY A 131 -7.84 12.16 15.78
N TYR A 132 -8.93 12.45 16.49
CA TYR A 132 -10.24 11.80 16.28
C TYR A 132 -10.80 12.00 14.87
N ARG A 133 -10.43 13.09 14.19
CA ARG A 133 -10.80 13.35 12.79
C ARG A 133 -10.44 12.20 11.83
N PHE A 134 -9.44 11.40 12.19
CA PHE A 134 -9.10 10.20 11.40
C PHE A 134 -10.25 9.18 11.40
N ALA A 135 -10.88 8.94 12.57
CA ALA A 135 -11.99 8.00 12.70
C ALA A 135 -13.25 8.51 12.00
N GLU A 136 -13.56 9.83 12.17
CA GLU A 136 -14.70 10.47 11.52
C GLU A 136 -14.58 10.41 9.99
N ASP A 137 -13.41 10.74 9.46
CA ASP A 137 -13.15 10.74 8.03
C ASP A 137 -13.13 9.32 7.47
N ALA A 138 -12.51 8.36 8.15
CA ALA A 138 -12.47 6.97 7.73
C ALA A 138 -13.86 6.34 7.64
N ALA A 139 -14.80 6.75 8.49
CA ALA A 139 -16.17 6.23 8.50
C ALA A 139 -16.98 6.57 7.23
N GLN A 140 -16.49 7.48 6.38
CA GLN A 140 -17.13 7.87 5.13
C GLN A 140 -16.76 6.96 3.95
N TYR A 141 -15.84 6.03 4.15
CA TYR A 141 -15.28 5.17 3.10
C TYR A 141 -15.76 3.73 3.22
N GLU A 142 -15.81 3.06 2.07
CA GLU A 142 -16.22 1.67 1.96
C GLU A 142 -15.21 0.75 2.64
N ASP A 143 -15.70 -0.26 3.34
CA ASP A 143 -14.87 -1.31 3.95
C ASP A 143 -14.08 -2.12 2.90
N GLU A 144 -14.71 -2.40 1.76
CA GLU A 144 -14.18 -3.20 0.65
C GLU A 144 -14.44 -2.46 -0.68
N PRO A 145 -13.52 -1.58 -1.10
CA PRO A 145 -13.68 -0.82 -2.35
C PRO A 145 -13.73 -1.74 -3.57
N VAL A 146 -14.69 -1.52 -4.48
CA VAL A 146 -14.81 -2.29 -5.72
C VAL A 146 -14.14 -1.54 -6.86
N PHE A 147 -13.20 -2.19 -7.52
CA PHE A 147 -12.43 -1.67 -8.66
C PHE A 147 -12.40 -2.70 -9.81
N SER A 148 -12.14 -2.26 -11.03
CA SER A 148 -12.10 -3.12 -12.23
C SER A 148 -10.69 -3.44 -12.70
N GLN A 149 -9.69 -2.73 -12.23
CA GLN A 149 -8.29 -2.90 -12.63
C GLN A 149 -7.75 -4.27 -12.19
N PRO A 150 -6.88 -4.92 -12.98
CA PRO A 150 -6.16 -6.11 -12.54
C PRO A 150 -5.36 -5.84 -11.25
N ALA A 151 -5.50 -6.71 -10.25
CA ALA A 151 -4.79 -6.59 -8.99
C ALA A 151 -4.15 -7.90 -8.55
N LEU A 152 -2.95 -7.81 -7.97
CA LEU A 152 -2.28 -8.89 -7.26
C LEU A 152 -2.32 -8.59 -5.77
N ILE A 153 -2.95 -9.48 -4.99
CA ILE A 153 -2.86 -9.44 -3.52
C ILE A 153 -1.82 -10.45 -3.05
N LEU A 154 -0.87 -9.99 -2.22
CA LEU A 154 0.08 -10.82 -1.49
C LEU A 154 -0.26 -10.75 -0.01
N HIS A 155 -0.55 -11.89 0.65
CA HIS A 155 -0.99 -11.88 2.05
C HIS A 155 -0.37 -13.01 2.85
N GLY A 156 0.11 -12.71 4.06
CA GLY A 156 0.67 -13.71 4.96
C GLY A 156 -0.42 -14.58 5.61
N VAL A 157 -0.25 -15.89 5.60
CA VAL A 157 -1.22 -16.82 6.23
C VAL A 157 -1.25 -16.68 7.76
N HIS A 158 -0.17 -16.18 8.35
CA HIS A 158 -0.01 -15.96 9.79
C HIS A 158 -0.27 -14.50 10.20
N ASP A 159 -0.92 -13.71 9.34
CA ASP A 159 -1.21 -12.30 9.63
C ASP A 159 -2.23 -12.18 10.79
N THR A 160 -1.76 -11.68 11.93
CA THR A 160 -2.56 -11.42 13.13
C THR A 160 -3.12 -10.00 13.21
N VAL A 161 -2.68 -9.11 12.30
CA VAL A 161 -3.13 -7.71 12.23
C VAL A 161 -4.31 -7.58 11.29
N VAL A 162 -4.18 -8.11 10.07
CA VAL A 162 -5.26 -8.20 9.08
C VAL A 162 -5.43 -9.66 8.69
N PRO A 163 -6.46 -10.37 9.16
CA PRO A 163 -6.64 -11.79 8.84
C PRO A 163 -6.66 -12.03 7.32
N SER A 164 -5.85 -12.97 6.83
CA SER A 164 -5.76 -13.32 5.40
C SER A 164 -7.09 -13.81 4.81
N ALA A 165 -8.00 -14.29 5.67
CA ALA A 165 -9.37 -14.66 5.29
C ALA A 165 -10.14 -13.48 4.64
N ILE A 166 -9.84 -12.24 5.03
CA ILE A 166 -10.46 -11.04 4.42
C ILE A 166 -10.04 -10.93 2.94
N SER A 167 -8.76 -11.05 2.64
CA SER A 167 -8.26 -11.06 1.26
C SER A 167 -8.74 -12.27 0.47
N THR A 168 -8.88 -13.43 1.12
CA THR A 168 -9.43 -14.63 0.49
C THR A 168 -10.90 -14.44 0.10
N GLY A 169 -11.71 -13.89 0.99
CA GLY A 169 -13.11 -13.56 0.72
C GLY A 169 -13.23 -12.54 -0.41
N TYR A 170 -12.42 -11.46 -0.34
CA TYR A 170 -12.41 -10.41 -1.35
C TYR A 170 -12.04 -10.96 -2.75
N ALA A 171 -10.94 -11.71 -2.87
CA ALA A 171 -10.51 -12.29 -4.14
C ALA A 171 -11.51 -13.31 -4.70
N GLY A 172 -12.22 -14.04 -3.83
CA GLY A 172 -13.28 -14.97 -4.24
C GLY A 172 -14.48 -14.30 -4.91
N LEU A 173 -14.70 -13.01 -4.67
CA LEU A 173 -15.79 -12.22 -5.24
C LEU A 173 -15.38 -11.38 -6.47
N HIS A 174 -14.07 -11.23 -6.75
CA HIS A 174 -13.54 -10.30 -7.74
C HIS A 174 -12.59 -11.02 -8.72
N SER A 175 -13.07 -11.34 -9.91
CA SER A 175 -12.31 -12.12 -10.93
C SER A 175 -11.08 -11.39 -11.49
N ASN A 176 -10.99 -10.07 -11.31
CA ASN A 176 -9.85 -9.23 -11.68
C ASN A 176 -8.72 -9.26 -10.61
N VAL A 177 -8.92 -9.97 -9.49
CA VAL A 177 -7.97 -10.06 -8.38
C VAL A 177 -7.32 -11.44 -8.31
N LYS A 178 -5.99 -11.48 -8.42
CA LYS A 178 -5.18 -12.67 -8.13
C LYS A 178 -4.70 -12.62 -6.68
N LEU A 179 -4.96 -13.65 -5.90
CA LEU A 179 -4.46 -13.79 -4.53
C LEU A 179 -3.31 -14.79 -4.47
N MET A 180 -2.24 -14.42 -3.78
CA MET A 180 -1.12 -15.28 -3.41
C MET A 180 -0.95 -15.25 -1.89
N LEU A 181 -1.18 -16.39 -1.25
CA LEU A 181 -0.91 -16.56 0.19
C LEU A 181 0.56 -16.97 0.38
N MET A 182 1.19 -16.40 1.41
CA MET A 182 2.62 -16.57 1.70
C MET A 182 2.81 -17.03 3.14
N GLU A 183 3.79 -17.87 3.39
CA GLU A 183 4.17 -18.35 4.73
C GLU A 183 4.87 -17.23 5.51
N SER A 184 4.08 -16.23 5.95
CA SER A 184 4.56 -15.02 6.61
C SER A 184 3.48 -14.39 7.49
N GLY A 185 3.85 -13.42 8.31
CA GLY A 185 2.96 -12.54 9.06
C GLY A 185 2.56 -11.28 8.28
N HIS A 186 2.06 -10.26 9.02
CA HIS A 186 1.58 -9.00 8.44
C HIS A 186 2.66 -8.23 7.66
N GLU A 187 3.87 -8.21 8.19
CA GLU A 187 4.95 -7.39 7.64
C GLU A 187 5.50 -7.92 6.30
N LEU A 188 5.39 -9.23 6.03
CA LEU A 188 5.88 -9.88 4.79
C LEU A 188 7.38 -9.64 4.53
N THR A 189 8.17 -9.29 5.56
CA THR A 189 9.58 -8.92 5.40
C THR A 189 10.52 -10.11 5.23
N ASP A 190 10.09 -11.28 5.64
CA ASP A 190 10.78 -12.57 5.50
C ASP A 190 10.58 -13.26 4.15
N VAL A 191 9.65 -12.74 3.33
CA VAL A 191 9.30 -13.28 2.01
C VAL A 191 9.46 -12.26 0.87
N MET A 192 10.34 -11.26 1.03
CA MET A 192 10.47 -10.16 0.06
C MET A 192 10.94 -10.61 -1.33
N ASP A 193 11.91 -11.54 -1.42
CA ASP A 193 12.35 -12.06 -2.73
C ASP A 193 11.28 -12.91 -3.42
N PRO A 194 10.58 -13.85 -2.76
CA PRO A 194 9.39 -14.49 -3.32
C PRO A 194 8.31 -13.50 -3.76
N MET A 195 8.04 -12.44 -2.97
CA MET A 195 7.10 -11.38 -3.38
C MET A 195 7.57 -10.69 -4.64
N TRP A 196 8.86 -10.35 -4.73
CA TRP A 196 9.40 -9.71 -5.92
C TRP A 196 9.14 -10.53 -7.18
N SER A 197 9.38 -11.85 -7.15
CA SER A 197 9.11 -12.72 -8.29
C SER A 197 7.66 -12.64 -8.76
N GLN A 198 6.69 -12.69 -7.82
CA GLN A 198 5.27 -12.56 -8.15
C GLN A 198 4.91 -11.18 -8.71
N VAL A 199 5.50 -10.12 -8.15
CA VAL A 199 5.30 -8.74 -8.61
C VAL A 199 5.88 -8.54 -10.00
N ALA A 200 7.10 -9.02 -10.24
CA ALA A 200 7.77 -8.90 -11.54
C ALA A 200 6.99 -9.61 -12.64
N ASP A 201 6.53 -10.83 -12.37
CA ASP A 201 5.70 -11.61 -13.31
C ASP A 201 4.36 -10.89 -13.59
N PHE A 202 3.66 -10.45 -12.54
CA PHE A 202 2.35 -9.80 -12.67
C PHE A 202 2.41 -8.47 -13.43
N LEU A 203 3.47 -7.69 -13.20
CA LEU A 203 3.67 -6.40 -13.85
C LEU A 203 4.42 -6.53 -15.20
N ALA A 204 4.83 -7.73 -15.59
CA ALA A 204 5.68 -7.99 -16.77
C ALA A 204 6.96 -7.12 -16.76
N VAL A 205 7.62 -7.07 -15.60
CA VAL A 205 8.87 -6.33 -15.42
C VAL A 205 9.97 -7.00 -16.25
N PRO A 206 10.70 -6.28 -17.11
CA PRO A 206 11.79 -6.88 -17.87
C PRO A 206 12.90 -7.41 -16.95
N GLU A 207 13.62 -8.43 -17.43
CA GLU A 207 14.83 -8.88 -16.75
C GLU A 207 15.84 -7.73 -16.62
N SER A 208 16.76 -7.83 -15.65
CA SER A 208 17.77 -6.80 -15.44
C SER A 208 18.56 -6.54 -16.72
N ILE A 209 18.75 -5.29 -17.07
CA ILE A 209 19.65 -4.92 -18.16
C ILE A 209 21.07 -5.25 -17.70
N ASP A 210 21.68 -6.30 -18.23
CA ASP A 210 23.09 -6.59 -18.04
C ASP A 210 23.90 -5.40 -18.56
N ARG A 211 24.43 -4.59 -17.66
CA ARG A 211 25.30 -3.44 -18.00
C ARG A 211 26.66 -3.84 -18.56
N GLU A 212 26.96 -5.15 -18.63
CA GLU A 212 28.22 -5.64 -19.18
C GLU A 212 28.27 -5.70 -20.72
N SER A 213 27.14 -5.54 -21.42
CA SER A 213 27.11 -5.57 -22.89
C SER A 213 27.35 -4.21 -23.57
N ILE A 214 27.64 -3.16 -22.81
CA ILE A 214 28.11 -1.85 -23.36
C ILE A 214 29.62 -1.76 -23.17
N THR A 215 30.36 -2.74 -23.65
CA THR A 215 31.80 -2.59 -23.81
C THR A 215 32.11 -2.48 -25.29
N LEU A 216 32.34 -1.20 -25.71
CA LEU A 216 33.30 -0.79 -26.75
C LEU A 216 33.28 -1.55 -28.09
N SER A 217 32.64 -0.95 -29.07
CA SER A 217 33.23 -0.83 -30.37
C SER A 217 33.66 0.63 -30.56
N VAL A 218 34.87 0.94 -30.13
CA VAL A 218 35.65 2.10 -30.59
C VAL A 218 36.71 1.50 -31.48
N ASP A 219 36.45 1.56 -32.76
CA ASP A 219 37.44 1.50 -33.83
C ASP A 219 37.53 2.88 -34.49
#